data_9db801092f94540d3dcb93d705890eee
#
_entry.id   9db801092f94540d3dcb93d705890eee
#
_cell.length_a   1.000
_cell.length_b   1.000
_cell.length_c   1.000
_cell.angle_alpha   90.00
_cell.angle_beta   90.00
_cell.angle_gamma   90.00
#
_symmetry.space_group_name_H-M   'P 1'
#
loop_
_entity.id
_entity.type
_entity.pdbx_description
1 polymer ?
#
loop_
_entity_poly.entity_id
_entity_poly.type
_entity_poly.pdbx_seq_one_letter_code
_entity_poly.pdbx_strand_id
1 'polypeptide(L)'
;IETFEDRRLEKSRLGLRTHLWGGVTYFNVAGERPEDVITQAFADRLKTRGWKDRPWTVRVASSGAATDLNDADIVISGQVLDFSANAKSRLFSTVVNTSSKLVITARNLGDQSTTIRGVEGAQRDTVVWFSEDDVQLLLATTLKDGIDRFLEDTTIEQKALRPAR
;
A
#
# COMPACT_ATOMS: atom_id res chain seq x y z
N ILE A 1 -9.03 -2.12 -10.38
CA ILE A 1 -8.60 -2.38 -9.00
C ILE A 1 -9.79 -2.11 -8.10
N GLU A 2 -10.14 -3.04 -7.23
CA GLU A 2 -11.11 -2.85 -6.16
C GLU A 2 -10.45 -2.13 -4.98
N THR A 3 -11.20 -1.28 -4.26
CA THR A 3 -10.69 -0.64 -3.04
C THR A 3 -10.23 -1.70 -2.04
N PHE A 4 -9.03 -1.53 -1.49
CA PHE A 4 -8.49 -2.45 -0.50
C PHE A 4 -9.30 -2.41 0.78
N GLU A 5 -9.42 -3.56 1.44
CA GLU A 5 -10.15 -3.67 2.70
C GLU A 5 -9.21 -3.38 3.88
N ASP A 6 -9.59 -2.44 4.74
CA ASP A 6 -8.83 -2.18 5.98
C ASP A 6 -9.13 -3.25 7.05
N ARG A 7 -8.15 -4.14 7.25
CA ARG A 7 -8.15 -5.21 8.27
C ARG A 7 -7.18 -4.93 9.42
N ARG A 8 -6.67 -3.68 9.54
CA ARG A 8 -5.79 -3.31 10.65
C ARG A 8 -6.53 -3.44 11.99
N LEU A 9 -5.80 -3.82 13.02
CA LEU A 9 -6.34 -3.90 14.39
C LEU A 9 -6.71 -2.51 14.93
N GLU A 10 -5.89 -1.50 14.63
CA GLU A 10 -6.13 -0.11 15.02
C GLU A 10 -6.39 0.74 13.76
N LYS A 11 -7.64 1.16 13.60
CA LYS A 11 -8.10 1.87 12.40
C LYS A 11 -8.08 3.39 12.55
N SER A 12 -8.18 3.89 13.79
CA SER A 12 -8.25 5.32 14.05
C SER A 12 -6.90 6.02 13.98
N ARG A 13 -5.81 5.25 14.05
CA ARG A 13 -4.43 5.76 14.14
C ARG A 13 -3.52 5.08 13.14
N LEU A 14 -2.50 5.82 12.72
CA LEU A 14 -1.38 5.27 11.95
C LEU A 14 -0.20 4.88 12.86
N GLY A 15 -0.22 5.31 14.12
CA GLY A 15 0.83 5.00 15.07
C GLY A 15 1.04 6.09 16.11
N LEU A 16 2.25 6.17 16.66
CA LEU A 16 2.54 7.10 17.74
C LEU A 16 3.99 7.61 17.74
N ARG A 17 4.19 8.77 18.37
CA ARG A 17 5.50 9.29 18.74
C ARG A 17 5.65 9.29 20.26
N THR A 18 6.70 8.65 20.75
CA THR A 18 7.11 8.74 22.16
C THR A 18 8.14 9.86 22.32
N HIS A 19 7.85 10.81 23.19
CA HIS A 19 8.72 11.96 23.47
C HIS A 19 9.85 11.61 24.46
N LEU A 20 10.95 12.37 24.41
CA LEU A 20 12.14 12.13 25.22
C LEU A 20 11.85 12.15 26.73
N TRP A 21 11.01 13.08 27.15
CA TRP A 21 10.68 13.30 28.57
C TRP A 21 9.38 12.62 29.01
N GLY A 22 8.95 11.62 28.24
CA GLY A 22 7.65 10.97 28.42
C GLY A 22 6.55 11.67 27.61
N GLY A 23 5.37 11.08 27.64
CA GLY A 23 4.25 11.52 26.80
C GLY A 23 4.27 10.88 25.42
N VAL A 24 3.09 10.88 24.81
CA VAL A 24 2.84 10.25 23.50
C VAL A 24 1.98 11.17 22.66
N THR A 25 2.34 11.34 21.39
CA THR A 25 1.48 11.95 20.35
C THR A 25 1.09 10.89 19.36
N TYR A 26 -0.18 10.84 18.97
CA TYR A 26 -0.69 9.86 18.02
C TYR A 26 -0.70 10.44 16.60
N PHE A 27 -0.31 9.60 15.63
CA PHE A 27 -0.51 9.89 14.22
C PHE A 27 -1.90 9.40 13.83
N ASN A 28 -2.81 10.35 13.63
CA ASN A 28 -4.17 10.04 13.25
C ASN A 28 -4.30 9.92 11.73
N VAL A 29 -5.31 9.19 11.29
CA VAL A 29 -5.73 9.22 9.90
C VAL A 29 -6.42 10.56 9.67
N ALA A 30 -5.74 11.50 9.03
CA ALA A 30 -6.30 12.81 8.69
C ALA A 30 -6.74 12.81 7.22
N GLY A 31 -8.03 13.00 7.01
CA GLY A 31 -8.61 13.21 5.67
C GLY A 31 -8.89 11.93 4.91
N GLU A 32 -7.92 11.36 4.22
CA GLU A 32 -8.11 10.18 3.38
C GLU A 32 -7.95 8.88 4.18
N ARG A 33 -8.78 7.89 3.87
CA ARG A 33 -8.68 6.58 4.53
C ARG A 33 -7.46 5.83 4.01
N PRO A 34 -6.70 5.11 4.85
CA PRO A 34 -5.49 4.40 4.45
C PRO A 34 -5.72 3.42 3.29
N GLU A 35 -6.87 2.74 3.28
CA GLU A 35 -7.21 1.82 2.21
C GLU A 35 -7.39 2.52 0.86
N ASP A 36 -7.89 3.76 0.84
CA ASP A 36 -8.04 4.56 -0.38
C ASP A 36 -6.66 5.04 -0.87
N VAL A 37 -5.82 5.53 0.04
CA VAL A 37 -4.44 5.95 -0.25
C VAL A 37 -3.63 4.80 -0.83
N ILE A 38 -3.70 3.62 -0.21
CA ILE A 38 -2.99 2.42 -0.65
C ILE A 38 -3.50 1.96 -2.01
N THR A 39 -4.83 1.95 -2.21
CA THR A 39 -5.45 1.59 -3.49
C THR A 39 -5.00 2.53 -4.60
N GLN A 40 -4.99 3.83 -4.34
CA GLN A 40 -4.57 4.84 -5.31
C GLN A 40 -3.08 4.72 -5.63
N ALA A 41 -2.22 4.56 -4.62
CA ALA A 41 -0.78 4.37 -4.81
C ALA A 41 -0.48 3.11 -5.67
N PHE A 42 -1.23 2.03 -5.43
CA PHE A 42 -1.13 0.81 -6.22
C PHE A 42 -1.57 1.05 -7.68
N ALA A 43 -2.69 1.74 -7.88
CA ALA A 43 -3.19 2.08 -9.21
C ALA A 43 -2.20 2.96 -9.99
N ASP A 44 -1.64 3.97 -9.35
CA ASP A 44 -0.69 4.87 -9.98
C ASP A 44 0.61 4.15 -10.33
N ARG A 45 1.06 3.23 -9.49
CA ARG A 45 2.23 2.42 -9.81
C ARG A 45 1.98 1.47 -10.99
N LEU A 46 0.82 0.85 -11.06
CA LEU A 46 0.44 0.01 -12.22
C LEU A 46 0.38 0.81 -13.52
N LYS A 47 -0.13 2.05 -13.50
CA LYS A 47 -0.17 2.92 -14.70
C LYS A 47 1.21 3.18 -15.30
N THR A 48 2.27 3.14 -14.46
CA THR A 48 3.67 3.32 -14.92
C THR A 48 4.29 2.04 -15.47
N ARG A 49 3.60 0.92 -15.40
CA ARG A 49 4.03 -0.41 -15.85
C ARG A 49 3.16 -0.85 -17.04
N GLY A 50 3.48 -1.97 -17.60
CA GLY A 50 2.75 -2.55 -18.71
C GLY A 50 3.13 -4.01 -18.92
N TRP A 51 2.53 -4.63 -19.91
CA TRP A 51 2.86 -5.97 -20.35
C TRP A 51 3.48 -5.91 -21.76
N LYS A 52 4.73 -6.36 -21.91
CA LYS A 52 5.45 -6.39 -23.20
C LYS A 52 5.30 -5.07 -23.96
N ASP A 53 5.70 -3.97 -23.33
CA ASP A 53 5.68 -2.59 -23.86
C ASP A 53 4.28 -2.00 -24.11
N ARG A 54 3.21 -2.67 -23.65
CA ARG A 54 1.85 -2.12 -23.69
C ARG A 54 1.46 -1.67 -22.29
N PRO A 55 1.17 -0.37 -22.08
CA PRO A 55 0.74 0.13 -20.78
C PRO A 55 -0.60 -0.47 -20.40
N TRP A 56 -0.80 -0.75 -19.10
CA TRP A 56 -2.10 -1.15 -18.59
C TRP A 56 -3.04 0.05 -18.50
N THR A 57 -4.31 -0.15 -18.89
CA THR A 57 -5.40 0.78 -18.56
C THR A 57 -5.92 0.42 -17.18
N VAL A 58 -5.67 1.28 -16.19
CA VAL A 58 -6.02 1.02 -14.80
C VAL A 58 -7.24 1.84 -14.40
N ARG A 59 -8.27 1.15 -13.88
CA ARG A 59 -9.47 1.76 -13.29
C ARG A 59 -9.55 1.37 -11.82
N VAL A 60 -9.91 2.31 -10.97
CA VAL A 60 -10.20 2.07 -9.55
C VAL A 60 -11.70 2.03 -9.37
N ALA A 61 -12.20 0.94 -8.82
CA ALA A 61 -13.61 0.78 -8.50
C ALA A 61 -13.89 1.42 -7.13
N SER A 62 -14.92 2.26 -7.06
CA SER A 62 -15.37 2.81 -5.79
C SER A 62 -15.98 1.71 -4.91
N SER A 63 -15.71 1.77 -3.62
CA SER A 63 -16.28 0.85 -2.63
C SER A 63 -17.81 0.89 -2.69
N GLY A 64 -18.44 -0.27 -2.92
CA GLY A 64 -19.91 -0.40 -2.95
C GLY A 64 -20.58 -0.16 -4.31
N ALA A 65 -19.87 0.26 -5.35
CA ALA A 65 -20.41 0.25 -6.69
C ALA A 65 -20.30 -1.17 -7.29
N ALA A 66 -21.36 -1.64 -7.94
CA ALA A 66 -21.25 -2.82 -8.78
C ALA A 66 -20.28 -2.48 -9.92
N THR A 67 -19.05 -2.93 -9.79
CA THR A 67 -18.03 -2.70 -10.81
C THR A 67 -18.41 -3.54 -12.02
N ASP A 68 -18.66 -2.89 -13.14
CA ASP A 68 -18.83 -3.60 -14.41
C ASP A 68 -17.45 -4.20 -14.79
N LEU A 69 -17.29 -5.48 -14.50
CA LEU A 69 -16.07 -6.24 -14.78
C LEU A 69 -16.01 -6.75 -16.21
N ASN A 70 -17.02 -6.48 -17.03
CA ASN A 70 -17.13 -7.05 -18.39
C ASN A 70 -15.96 -6.64 -19.29
N ASP A 71 -15.35 -5.49 -19.04
CA ASP A 71 -14.22 -4.96 -19.82
C ASP A 71 -12.86 -5.14 -19.11
N ALA A 72 -12.80 -5.91 -18.03
CA ALA A 72 -11.55 -6.10 -17.30
C ALA A 72 -10.89 -7.43 -17.67
N ASP A 73 -9.60 -7.40 -17.96
CA ASP A 73 -8.79 -8.62 -18.11
C ASP A 73 -8.35 -9.15 -16.73
N ILE A 74 -8.06 -8.24 -15.81
CA ILE A 74 -7.48 -8.55 -14.52
C ILE A 74 -8.17 -7.73 -13.44
N VAL A 75 -8.56 -8.38 -12.35
CA VAL A 75 -9.10 -7.74 -11.15
C VAL A 75 -8.10 -7.88 -10.02
N ILE A 76 -7.72 -6.76 -9.43
CA ILE A 76 -6.84 -6.72 -8.27
C ILE A 76 -7.64 -6.23 -7.08
N SER A 77 -7.59 -6.97 -5.99
CA SER A 77 -8.14 -6.61 -4.69
C SER A 77 -7.08 -6.82 -3.61
N GLY A 78 -7.29 -6.29 -2.42
CA GLY A 78 -6.33 -6.49 -1.35
C GLY A 78 -6.88 -6.20 0.03
N GLN A 79 -6.10 -6.62 1.03
CA GLN A 79 -6.35 -6.37 2.44
C GLN A 79 -5.15 -5.66 3.05
N VAL A 80 -5.41 -4.62 3.83
CA VAL A 80 -4.41 -3.90 4.61
C VAL A 80 -4.38 -4.48 6.00
N LEU A 81 -3.35 -5.25 6.33
CA LEU A 81 -3.19 -5.88 7.64
C LEU A 81 -2.40 -4.98 8.60
N ASP A 82 -1.45 -4.21 8.08
CA ASP A 82 -0.70 -3.19 8.81
C ASP A 82 -0.33 -2.04 7.87
N PHE A 83 -0.42 -0.83 8.39
CA PHE A 83 0.08 0.39 7.78
C PHE A 83 0.30 1.37 8.92
N SER A 84 1.53 1.40 9.42
CA SER A 84 1.82 2.06 10.69
C SER A 84 3.16 2.78 10.69
N ALA A 85 3.27 3.77 11.59
CA ALA A 85 4.48 4.52 11.86
C ALA A 85 4.69 4.70 13.35
N ASN A 86 5.90 4.43 13.83
CA ASN A 86 6.29 4.65 15.22
C ASN A 86 7.54 5.52 15.27
N ALA A 87 7.46 6.62 15.98
CA ALA A 87 8.57 7.53 16.18
C ALA A 87 9.02 7.54 17.65
N LYS A 88 10.33 7.59 17.88
CA LYS A 88 10.90 7.70 19.22
C LYS A 88 11.90 8.86 19.26
N SER A 89 11.57 9.89 20.03
CA SER A 89 12.46 11.02 20.25
C SER A 89 13.65 10.63 21.14
N ARG A 90 14.83 11.14 20.78
CA ARG A 90 16.09 11.04 21.52
C ARG A 90 16.64 12.44 21.75
N LEU A 91 17.78 12.56 22.41
CA LEU A 91 18.34 13.85 22.81
C LEU A 91 18.53 14.83 21.64
N PHE A 92 18.99 14.35 20.49
CA PHE A 92 19.26 15.19 19.31
C PHE A 92 18.65 14.66 18.01
N SER A 93 17.75 13.68 18.11
CA SER A 93 17.15 13.08 16.92
C SER A 93 15.84 12.38 17.25
N THR A 94 15.09 12.04 16.22
CA THR A 94 13.93 11.17 16.32
C THR A 94 14.11 10.01 15.34
N VAL A 95 13.96 8.80 15.84
CA VAL A 95 13.96 7.59 15.02
C VAL A 95 12.52 7.31 14.62
N VAL A 96 12.27 7.21 13.32
CA VAL A 96 10.98 6.86 12.75
C VAL A 96 11.09 5.46 12.13
N ASN A 97 10.15 4.59 12.48
CA ASN A 97 10.02 3.26 11.87
C ASN A 97 8.64 3.18 11.24
N THR A 98 8.56 2.70 10.03
CA THR A 98 7.30 2.47 9.32
C THR A 98 7.18 1.03 8.90
N SER A 99 5.95 0.54 8.83
CA SER A 99 5.63 -0.82 8.44
C SER A 99 4.38 -0.82 7.55
N SER A 100 4.39 -1.68 6.56
CA SER A 100 3.20 -1.99 5.76
C SER A 100 3.10 -3.51 5.57
N LYS A 101 1.90 -4.04 5.73
CA LYS A 101 1.62 -5.45 5.46
C LYS A 101 0.30 -5.56 4.70
N LEU A 102 0.40 -6.04 3.48
CA LEU A 102 -0.72 -6.17 2.56
C LEU A 102 -0.87 -7.64 2.14
N VAL A 103 -2.10 -8.06 1.90
CA VAL A 103 -2.40 -9.28 1.14
C VAL A 103 -3.07 -8.83 -0.15
N ILE A 104 -2.46 -9.15 -1.28
CA ILE A 104 -2.92 -8.75 -2.61
C ILE A 104 -3.41 -9.99 -3.34
N THR A 105 -4.59 -9.89 -3.91
CA THR A 105 -5.22 -10.93 -4.74
C THR A 105 -5.34 -10.40 -6.15
N ALA A 106 -4.71 -11.05 -7.11
CA ALA A 106 -4.86 -10.80 -8.53
C ALA A 106 -5.62 -11.94 -9.18
N ARG A 107 -6.78 -11.63 -9.76
CA ARG A 107 -7.63 -12.56 -10.51
C ARG A 107 -7.59 -12.22 -11.98
N ASN A 108 -7.06 -13.12 -12.77
CA ASN A 108 -7.06 -13.03 -14.23
C ASN A 108 -8.40 -13.59 -14.76
N LEU A 109 -9.17 -12.78 -15.46
CA LEU A 109 -10.47 -13.18 -15.98
C LEU A 109 -10.37 -13.96 -17.30
N GLY A 110 -9.24 -13.84 -18.00
CA GLY A 110 -9.00 -14.55 -19.24
C GLY A 110 -8.78 -16.05 -19.07
N ASP A 111 -8.01 -16.45 -18.05
CA ASP A 111 -7.70 -17.86 -17.75
C ASP A 111 -8.28 -18.36 -16.41
N GLN A 112 -9.07 -17.53 -15.73
CA GLN A 112 -9.72 -17.79 -14.44
C GLN A 112 -8.73 -18.08 -13.29
N SER A 113 -7.44 -17.78 -13.47
CA SER A 113 -6.46 -17.99 -12.43
C SER A 113 -6.55 -16.92 -11.34
N THR A 114 -6.25 -17.33 -10.10
CA THR A 114 -6.17 -16.42 -8.96
C THR A 114 -4.83 -16.60 -8.27
N THR A 115 -4.16 -15.52 -8.02
CA THR A 115 -2.88 -15.49 -7.29
C THR A 115 -3.00 -14.60 -6.08
N ILE A 116 -2.58 -15.10 -4.91
CA ILE A 116 -2.59 -14.37 -3.64
C ILE A 116 -1.16 -14.24 -3.16
N ARG A 117 -0.76 -13.03 -2.76
CA ARG A 117 0.57 -12.74 -2.22
C ARG A 117 0.48 -11.82 -1.00
N GLY A 118 1.22 -12.20 0.04
CA GLY A 118 1.56 -11.31 1.13
C GLY A 118 2.73 -10.43 0.74
N VAL A 119 2.63 -9.15 1.03
CA VAL A 119 3.67 -8.15 0.78
C VAL A 119 3.94 -7.40 2.07
N GLU A 120 5.20 -7.32 2.44
CA GLU A 120 5.63 -6.58 3.63
C GLU A 120 6.69 -5.54 3.23
N GLY A 121 6.53 -4.35 3.76
CA GLY A 121 7.49 -3.26 3.68
C GLY A 121 7.84 -2.77 5.08
N ALA A 122 9.08 -2.41 5.29
CA ALA A 122 9.52 -1.77 6.52
C ALA A 122 10.66 -0.80 6.21
N GLN A 123 10.58 0.39 6.78
CA GLN A 123 11.61 1.41 6.65
C GLN A 123 11.92 2.00 8.01
N ARG A 124 13.14 2.51 8.13
CA ARG A 124 13.60 3.22 9.32
C ARG A 124 14.45 4.40 8.90
N ASP A 125 14.16 5.54 9.50
CA ASP A 125 14.95 6.75 9.32
C ASP A 125 15.24 7.43 10.66
N THR A 126 16.23 8.31 10.68
CA THR A 126 16.61 9.11 11.83
C THR A 126 16.72 10.56 11.41
N VAL A 127 15.81 11.39 11.92
CA VAL A 127 15.73 12.80 11.60
C VAL A 127 16.21 13.65 12.80
N VAL A 128 16.90 14.74 12.51
CA VAL A 128 17.32 15.71 13.55
C VAL A 128 16.15 16.61 13.95
N TRP A 129 15.42 17.10 12.97
CA TRP A 129 14.20 17.89 13.15
C TRP A 129 13.01 17.09 12.65
N PHE A 130 12.19 16.63 13.58
CA PHE A 130 11.04 15.81 13.28
C PHE A 130 9.87 16.67 12.77
N SER A 131 9.29 16.27 11.64
CA SER A 131 8.02 16.75 11.13
C SER A 131 7.06 15.59 10.86
N GLU A 132 5.77 15.87 10.76
CA GLU A 132 4.79 14.84 10.33
C GLU A 132 4.99 14.46 8.86
N ASP A 133 5.54 15.35 8.05
CA ASP A 133 5.88 15.10 6.65
C ASP A 133 6.95 13.99 6.51
N ASP A 134 7.90 13.89 7.46
CA ASP A 134 8.88 12.81 7.48
C ASP A 134 8.20 11.45 7.63
N VAL A 135 7.15 11.38 8.44
CA VAL A 135 6.38 10.16 8.64
C VAL A 135 5.61 9.79 7.38
N GLN A 136 4.96 10.77 6.75
CA GLN A 136 4.20 10.56 5.51
C GLN A 136 5.11 10.10 4.38
N LEU A 137 6.26 10.75 4.20
CA LEU A 137 7.24 10.39 3.18
C LEU A 137 7.77 8.97 3.39
N LEU A 138 8.09 8.61 4.64
CA LEU A 138 8.61 7.30 4.97
C LEU A 138 7.55 6.20 4.79
N LEU A 139 6.29 6.47 5.16
CA LEU A 139 5.17 5.57 4.90
C LEU A 139 4.94 5.36 3.39
N ALA A 140 4.97 6.44 2.61
CA ALA A 140 4.83 6.37 1.16
C ALA A 140 5.96 5.54 0.53
N THR A 141 7.20 5.72 1.00
CA THR A 141 8.36 4.94 0.56
C THR A 141 8.21 3.47 0.92
N THR A 142 7.79 3.18 2.16
CA THR A 142 7.54 1.81 2.63
C THR A 142 6.49 1.09 1.79
N LEU A 143 5.40 1.80 1.47
CA LEU A 143 4.33 1.28 0.62
C LEU A 143 4.82 1.03 -0.81
N LYS A 144 5.55 2.00 -1.39
CA LYS A 144 6.10 1.88 -2.73
C LYS A 144 7.02 0.66 -2.86
N ASP A 145 7.92 0.46 -1.90
CA ASP A 145 8.84 -0.68 -1.91
C ASP A 145 8.09 -2.02 -1.83
N GLY A 146 7.01 -2.07 -1.05
CA GLY A 146 6.14 -3.24 -0.98
C GLY A 146 5.44 -3.51 -2.33
N ILE A 147 4.87 -2.49 -2.94
CA ILE A 147 4.21 -2.62 -4.25
C ILE A 147 5.20 -3.04 -5.33
N ASP A 148 6.41 -2.45 -5.34
CA ASP A 148 7.43 -2.79 -6.34
C ASP A 148 7.86 -4.26 -6.22
N ARG A 149 8.07 -4.78 -5.00
CA ARG A 149 8.36 -6.20 -4.79
C ARG A 149 7.25 -7.12 -5.29
N PHE A 150 5.98 -6.72 -5.12
CA PHE A 150 4.86 -7.47 -5.68
C PHE A 150 4.91 -7.50 -7.20
N LEU A 151 5.14 -6.37 -7.83
CA LEU A 151 5.16 -6.24 -9.29
C LEU A 151 6.41 -6.87 -9.94
N GLU A 152 7.51 -7.00 -9.20
CA GLU A 152 8.74 -7.64 -9.64
C GLU A 152 8.73 -9.17 -9.47
N ASP A 153 7.74 -9.71 -8.77
CA ASP A 153 7.57 -11.17 -8.69
C ASP A 153 7.21 -11.73 -10.07
N THR A 154 8.13 -12.49 -10.64
CA THR A 154 7.97 -13.07 -11.98
C THR A 154 6.74 -13.96 -12.11
N THR A 155 6.29 -14.58 -11.01
CA THR A 155 5.05 -15.36 -10.99
C THR A 155 3.83 -14.47 -11.16
N ILE A 156 3.85 -13.30 -10.54
CA ILE A 156 2.78 -12.29 -10.68
C ILE A 156 2.77 -11.77 -12.11
N GLU A 157 3.91 -11.28 -12.58
CA GLU A 157 4.03 -10.70 -13.92
C GLU A 157 3.64 -11.69 -15.02
N GLN A 158 4.14 -12.91 -14.98
CA GLN A 158 3.94 -13.88 -16.06
C GLN A 158 2.58 -14.60 -16.05
N LYS A 159 1.92 -14.67 -14.90
CA LYS A 159 0.63 -15.37 -14.75
C LYS A 159 -0.51 -14.44 -14.42
N ALA A 160 -0.45 -13.80 -13.24
CA ALA A 160 -1.57 -13.06 -12.71
C ALA A 160 -1.86 -11.77 -13.49
N LEU A 161 -0.82 -11.08 -13.98
CA LEU A 161 -0.94 -9.81 -14.70
C LEU A 161 -0.84 -9.95 -16.24
N ARG A 162 -0.95 -11.17 -16.74
CA ARG A 162 -0.97 -11.41 -18.18
C ARG A 162 -2.36 -11.07 -18.77
N PRO A 163 -2.50 -10.07 -19.66
CA PRO A 163 -3.79 -9.74 -20.25
C PRO A 163 -4.32 -10.90 -21.09
N ALA A 164 -5.63 -10.98 -21.22
CA ALA A 164 -6.28 -11.84 -22.20
C ALA A 164 -5.80 -11.44 -23.61
N ARG A 165 -5.63 -12.42 -24.50
CA ARG A 165 -5.15 -12.19 -25.87
C ARG A 165 -6.24 -11.60 -26.73
#